data_36e3735929993a9083f96916b253add1
#
_entry.id   36e3735929993a9083f96916b253add1
#
_cell.length_a   1.000
_cell.length_b   1.000
_cell.length_c   1.000
_cell.angle_alpha   90.00
_cell.angle_beta   90.00
_cell.angle_gamma   90.00
#
_symmetry.space_group_name_H-M   'P 1'
#
loop_
_entity.id
_entity.type
_entity.pdbx_description
1 polymer ?
#
loop_
_entity_poly.entity_id
_entity_poly.type
_entity_poly.pdbx_seq_one_letter_code
_entity_poly.pdbx_strand_id
1 'polypeptide(L)'
;VDVFIIPFSKGAGGAGVTAEEYYNRLIPYYRAYYDIEEPYILCDTECLAHGHFFSHNEKYVLSREARLWESNNFEHVFFIRKESLESEDLAKMDRMIKEHVEPVMVRNGKKYPEKDHMYTYITFVFFSGSPLEKEIIKRIKKYHFARNYLFSFRGFCEVKVAVVDVSGEKLYTNRSGASLKKLYKKLFRETNRSLRKEERGGVSF
;
A
#
# COMPACT_ATOMS: atom_id res chain seq x y z
N VAL A 1 -3.29 -24.68 -14.15
CA VAL A 1 -3.60 -24.72 -12.72
C VAL A 1 -4.70 -23.70 -12.52
N ASP A 2 -5.93 -24.19 -12.36
CA ASP A 2 -7.12 -23.34 -12.24
C ASP A 2 -7.06 -22.59 -10.90
N VAL A 3 -6.96 -21.27 -10.98
CA VAL A 3 -7.07 -20.39 -9.84
C VAL A 3 -8.54 -20.34 -9.42
N PHE A 4 -8.88 -21.04 -8.35
CA PHE A 4 -10.20 -20.97 -7.72
C PHE A 4 -10.38 -19.55 -7.13
N ILE A 5 -11.05 -18.68 -7.88
CA ILE A 5 -11.59 -17.45 -7.36
C ILE A 5 -12.79 -17.85 -6.47
N ILE A 6 -12.60 -17.81 -5.16
CA ILE A 6 -13.71 -18.02 -4.20
C ILE A 6 -14.62 -16.79 -4.32
N PRO A 7 -15.88 -16.95 -4.79
CA PRO A 7 -16.80 -15.82 -4.85
C PRO A 7 -17.17 -15.40 -3.42
N PHE A 8 -16.99 -14.12 -3.15
CA PHE A 8 -17.36 -13.50 -1.87
C PHE A 8 -18.87 -13.61 -1.62
N SER A 9 -19.25 -14.16 -0.49
CA SER A 9 -20.63 -14.13 0.02
C SER A 9 -21.05 -12.66 0.21
N LYS A 10 -22.10 -12.22 -0.50
CA LYS A 10 -22.78 -10.96 -0.22
C LYS A 10 -23.25 -10.94 1.22
N GLY A 11 -22.56 -10.18 2.07
CA GLY A 11 -23.04 -9.83 3.40
C GLY A 11 -24.37 -9.11 3.27
N ALA A 12 -25.41 -9.61 3.93
CA ALA A 12 -26.72 -9.04 3.95
C ALA A 12 -26.70 -7.67 4.65
N GLY A 13 -27.11 -6.63 3.93
CA GLY A 13 -27.49 -5.36 4.54
C GLY A 13 -26.83 -4.12 3.95
N GLY A 14 -27.55 -3.42 3.04
CA GLY A 14 -27.27 -2.04 2.63
C GLY A 14 -26.24 -1.89 1.49
N ALA A 15 -26.54 -0.99 0.55
CA ALA A 15 -25.69 -0.67 -0.59
C ALA A 15 -24.39 0.07 -0.15
N GLY A 16 -23.49 -0.63 0.53
CA GLY A 16 -22.17 -0.15 0.90
C GLY A 16 -21.11 -0.59 -0.11
N VAL A 17 -20.07 0.22 -0.27
CA VAL A 17 -18.90 -0.10 -1.11
C VAL A 17 -18.26 -1.39 -0.62
N THR A 18 -17.99 -2.34 -1.52
CA THR A 18 -17.21 -3.54 -1.19
C THR A 18 -15.71 -3.26 -1.24
N ALA A 19 -14.92 -4.11 -0.58
CA ALA A 19 -13.46 -4.03 -0.63
C ALA A 19 -12.95 -4.15 -2.08
N GLU A 20 -13.60 -5.00 -2.88
CA GLU A 20 -13.26 -5.22 -4.28
C GLU A 20 -13.57 -4.00 -5.15
N GLU A 21 -14.75 -3.40 -5.00
CA GLU A 21 -15.12 -2.18 -5.71
C GLU A 21 -14.19 -1.02 -5.38
N TYR A 22 -13.83 -0.89 -4.09
CA TYR A 22 -12.89 0.14 -3.67
C TYR A 22 -11.49 -0.11 -4.26
N TYR A 23 -11.01 -1.35 -4.21
CA TYR A 23 -9.73 -1.74 -4.82
C TYR A 23 -9.74 -1.47 -6.33
N ASN A 24 -10.76 -1.90 -7.06
CA ASN A 24 -10.88 -1.72 -8.51
C ASN A 24 -10.88 -0.24 -8.92
N ARG A 25 -11.35 0.66 -8.06
CA ARG A 25 -11.26 2.11 -8.28
C ARG A 25 -9.91 2.71 -7.88
N LEU A 26 -9.21 2.09 -6.95
CA LEU A 26 -7.90 2.54 -6.48
C LEU A 26 -6.77 2.15 -7.43
N ILE A 27 -6.76 0.89 -7.89
CA ILE A 27 -5.63 0.32 -8.61
C ILE A 27 -5.24 1.09 -9.90
N PRO A 28 -6.16 1.70 -10.68
CA PRO A 28 -5.79 2.50 -11.84
C PRO A 28 -4.88 3.68 -11.52
N TYR A 29 -4.99 4.26 -10.31
CA TYR A 29 -4.11 5.36 -9.88
C TYR A 29 -2.67 4.88 -9.65
N TYR A 30 -2.51 3.61 -9.25
CA TYR A 30 -1.20 3.01 -9.08
C TYR A 30 -0.63 2.54 -10.42
N ARG A 31 -1.42 1.92 -11.29
CA ARG A 31 -0.98 1.49 -12.65
C ARG A 31 -0.45 2.63 -13.51
N ALA A 32 -0.82 3.87 -13.21
CA ALA A 32 -0.31 5.04 -13.93
C ALA A 32 1.19 5.31 -13.66
N TYR A 33 1.74 4.79 -12.53
CA TYR A 33 3.11 5.10 -12.09
C TYR A 33 3.88 3.90 -11.58
N TYR A 34 3.23 2.74 -11.35
CA TYR A 34 3.81 1.54 -10.78
C TYR A 34 3.67 0.38 -11.76
N ASP A 35 4.68 -0.46 -11.81
CA ASP A 35 4.57 -1.78 -12.39
C ASP A 35 3.75 -2.65 -11.43
N ILE A 36 2.60 -3.16 -11.90
CA ILE A 36 1.65 -3.91 -11.07
C ILE A 36 1.66 -5.37 -11.44
N GLU A 37 1.88 -6.23 -10.45
CA GLU A 37 1.75 -7.68 -10.54
C GLU A 37 0.51 -8.14 -9.77
N GLU A 38 -0.41 -8.82 -10.44
CA GLU A 38 -1.70 -9.31 -9.92
C GLU A 38 -1.98 -10.74 -10.41
N PRO A 39 -2.26 -11.72 -9.54
CA PRO A 39 -2.09 -11.67 -8.08
C PRO A 39 -0.60 -11.75 -7.68
N TYR A 40 -0.29 -11.45 -6.43
CA TYR A 40 1.07 -11.53 -5.90
C TYR A 40 1.12 -12.32 -4.60
N ILE A 41 2.18 -13.09 -4.38
CA ILE A 41 2.40 -13.83 -3.14
C ILE A 41 3.62 -13.26 -2.44
N LEU A 42 3.42 -12.62 -1.28
CA LEU A 42 4.50 -12.15 -0.42
C LEU A 42 4.74 -13.17 0.71
N CYS A 43 5.85 -13.91 0.63
CA CYS A 43 6.13 -15.05 1.50
C CYS A 43 4.99 -16.09 1.41
N ASP A 44 4.15 -16.17 2.44
CA ASP A 44 2.97 -17.04 2.53
C ASP A 44 1.64 -16.26 2.55
N THR A 45 1.67 -15.00 2.13
CA THR A 45 0.50 -14.11 2.14
C THR A 45 0.07 -13.77 0.73
N GLU A 46 -1.18 -14.11 0.39
CA GLU A 46 -1.80 -13.67 -0.84
C GLU A 46 -2.10 -12.17 -0.78
N CYS A 47 -1.55 -11.44 -1.75
CA CYS A 47 -1.85 -10.05 -2.00
C CYS A 47 -2.73 -9.94 -3.25
N LEU A 48 -3.68 -9.01 -3.27
CA LEU A 48 -4.43 -8.66 -4.46
C LEU A 48 -3.49 -8.20 -5.56
N ALA A 49 -2.48 -7.41 -5.17
CA ALA A 49 -1.42 -6.95 -6.06
C ALA A 49 -0.17 -6.54 -5.31
N HIS A 50 0.93 -6.50 -6.02
CA HIS A 50 2.16 -5.80 -5.67
C HIS A 50 2.42 -4.71 -6.71
N GLY A 51 2.67 -3.49 -6.25
CA GLY A 51 3.10 -2.37 -7.08
C GLY A 51 4.57 -2.04 -6.81
N HIS A 52 5.35 -1.96 -7.87
CA HIS A 52 6.74 -1.52 -7.80
C HIS A 52 6.90 -0.19 -8.54
N PHE A 53 7.36 0.83 -7.83
CA PHE A 53 7.73 2.13 -8.38
C PHE A 53 9.24 2.29 -8.35
N PHE A 54 9.78 2.79 -9.46
CA PHE A 54 11.17 3.18 -9.59
C PHE A 54 11.28 4.56 -10.23
N SER A 55 12.12 5.42 -9.66
CA SER A 55 12.45 6.72 -10.24
C SER A 55 13.95 6.95 -10.13
N HIS A 56 14.54 7.26 -11.26
CA HIS A 56 15.93 7.64 -11.38
C HIS A 56 16.03 9.14 -11.65
N ASN A 57 16.80 9.85 -10.85
CA ASN A 57 17.04 11.28 -11.04
C ASN A 57 18.53 11.52 -11.24
N GLU A 58 18.88 12.12 -12.38
CA GLU A 58 20.21 12.65 -12.67
C GLU A 58 20.20 14.17 -12.57
N LYS A 59 21.09 14.73 -11.77
CA LYS A 59 21.33 16.17 -11.77
C LYS A 59 22.66 16.49 -12.44
N TYR A 60 22.57 17.15 -13.59
CA TYR A 60 23.72 17.73 -14.26
C TYR A 60 24.05 19.08 -13.62
N VAL A 61 25.21 19.20 -13.03
CA VAL A 61 25.75 20.50 -12.62
C VAL A 61 26.73 20.96 -13.69
N LEU A 62 26.50 22.17 -14.20
CA LEU A 62 27.19 22.76 -15.35
C LEU A 62 28.69 23.16 -15.11
N SER A 63 29.44 22.40 -14.30
CA SER A 63 30.88 22.62 -14.17
C SER A 63 31.66 21.35 -14.47
N ARG A 64 32.84 21.52 -15.11
CA ARG A 64 33.73 20.43 -15.59
C ARG A 64 34.22 19.45 -14.49
N GLU A 65 33.97 19.74 -13.21
CA GLU A 65 34.36 18.95 -12.07
C GLU A 65 33.14 18.38 -11.27
N ALA A 66 31.94 18.65 -11.73
CA ALA A 66 30.74 18.23 -11.01
C ALA A 66 30.48 16.73 -11.22
N ARG A 67 30.68 15.98 -10.16
CA ARG A 67 30.25 14.57 -10.06
C ARG A 67 28.74 14.52 -10.33
N LEU A 68 28.36 13.74 -11.33
CA LEU A 68 26.98 13.29 -11.54
C LEU A 68 26.44 12.77 -10.23
N TRP A 69 25.42 13.40 -9.68
CA TRP A 69 24.73 12.88 -8.51
C TRP A 69 23.49 12.13 -9.00
N GLU A 70 23.58 10.83 -8.96
CA GLU A 70 22.48 9.92 -9.28
C GLU A 70 21.72 9.60 -8.01
N SER A 71 20.39 9.54 -8.08
CA SER A 71 19.56 9.09 -6.98
C SER A 71 18.45 8.17 -7.46
N ASN A 72 18.39 6.99 -6.87
CA ASN A 72 17.38 5.98 -7.12
C ASN A 72 16.37 5.93 -5.98
N ASN A 73 15.10 6.06 -6.35
CA ASN A 73 13.99 6.06 -5.40
C ASN A 73 13.04 4.91 -5.75
N PHE A 74 12.60 4.20 -4.72
CA PHE A 74 11.76 3.02 -4.88
C PHE A 74 10.54 3.09 -3.96
N GLU A 75 9.45 2.45 -4.38
CA GLU A 75 8.34 2.11 -3.51
C GLU A 75 7.79 0.74 -3.88
N HIS A 76 7.60 -0.11 -2.85
CA HIS A 76 6.87 -1.35 -2.95
C HIS A 76 5.53 -1.20 -2.24
N VAL A 77 4.42 -1.46 -2.95
CA VAL A 77 3.07 -1.37 -2.39
C VAL A 77 2.42 -2.74 -2.43
N PHE A 78 1.99 -3.24 -1.29
CA PHE A 78 1.29 -4.53 -1.16
C PHE A 78 -0.17 -4.28 -0.82
N PHE A 79 -1.08 -4.79 -1.64
CA PHE A 79 -2.53 -4.66 -1.47
C PHE A 79 -3.08 -5.97 -0.93
N ILE A 80 -3.63 -5.95 0.28
CA ILE A 80 -4.05 -7.16 0.99
C ILE A 80 -5.51 -7.01 1.43
N ARG A 81 -6.35 -7.99 1.08
CA ARG A 81 -7.74 -8.06 1.53
C ARG A 81 -7.84 -8.91 2.78
N LYS A 82 -8.64 -8.45 3.74
CA LYS A 82 -8.99 -9.16 4.97
C LYS A 82 -10.48 -9.01 5.24
N GLU A 83 -11.14 -10.05 5.72
CA GLU A 83 -12.50 -9.95 6.24
C GLU A 83 -12.51 -9.13 7.52
N SER A 84 -11.62 -9.45 8.44
CA SER A 84 -11.32 -8.70 9.64
C SER A 84 -9.81 -8.53 9.76
N LEU A 85 -9.34 -7.35 10.15
CA LEU A 85 -7.93 -7.12 10.42
C LEU A 85 -7.65 -7.32 11.91
N GLU A 86 -6.73 -8.24 12.20
CA GLU A 86 -6.40 -8.64 13.56
C GLU A 86 -4.99 -8.21 13.97
N SER A 87 -4.69 -8.34 15.26
CA SER A 87 -3.36 -8.05 15.81
C SER A 87 -2.27 -8.92 15.22
N GLU A 88 -2.59 -10.17 14.87
CA GLU A 88 -1.65 -11.10 14.25
C GLU A 88 -1.31 -10.70 12.82
N ASP A 89 -2.22 -10.09 12.06
CA ASP A 89 -1.94 -9.57 10.72
C ASP A 89 -0.88 -8.46 10.76
N LEU A 90 -0.97 -7.56 11.75
CA LEU A 90 0.04 -6.52 11.94
C LEU A 90 1.38 -7.10 12.42
N ALA A 91 1.36 -8.13 13.24
CA ALA A 91 2.58 -8.84 13.65
C ALA A 91 3.21 -9.59 12.48
N LYS A 92 2.40 -10.24 11.63
CA LYS A 92 2.85 -10.92 10.41
C LYS A 92 3.46 -9.92 9.42
N MET A 93 2.79 -8.79 9.21
CA MET A 93 3.34 -7.70 8.39
C MET A 93 4.72 -7.26 8.89
N ASP A 94 4.88 -7.04 10.19
CA ASP A 94 6.16 -6.60 10.79
C ASP A 94 7.26 -7.64 10.58
N ARG A 95 6.94 -8.95 10.73
CA ARG A 95 7.86 -10.05 10.43
C ARG A 95 8.26 -10.05 8.95
N MET A 96 7.30 -9.99 8.03
CA MET A 96 7.58 -9.94 6.58
C MET A 96 8.49 -8.77 6.21
N ILE A 97 8.26 -7.60 6.81
CA ILE A 97 9.11 -6.42 6.58
C ILE A 97 10.55 -6.70 7.03
N LYS A 98 10.74 -7.20 8.25
CA LYS A 98 12.06 -7.40 8.86
C LYS A 98 12.85 -8.56 8.27
N GLU A 99 12.18 -9.63 7.91
CA GLU A 99 12.80 -10.88 7.50
C GLU A 99 12.91 -11.03 5.99
N HIS A 100 12.05 -10.34 5.22
CA HIS A 100 12.04 -10.50 3.77
C HIS A 100 12.07 -9.15 3.01
N VAL A 101 11.09 -8.29 3.18
CA VAL A 101 10.96 -7.10 2.32
C VAL A 101 12.16 -6.17 2.45
N GLU A 102 12.54 -5.79 3.65
CA GLU A 102 13.69 -4.93 3.88
C GLU A 102 15.02 -5.60 3.47
N PRO A 103 15.35 -6.82 3.91
CA PRO A 103 16.64 -7.42 3.56
C PRO A 103 16.74 -7.85 2.09
N VAL A 104 15.66 -8.30 1.48
CA VAL A 104 15.70 -8.86 0.12
C VAL A 104 15.32 -7.80 -0.91
N MET A 105 14.17 -7.14 -0.76
CA MET A 105 13.66 -6.24 -1.79
C MET A 105 14.32 -4.85 -1.74
N VAL A 106 14.74 -4.36 -0.55
CA VAL A 106 15.43 -3.08 -0.42
C VAL A 106 16.94 -3.21 -0.56
N ARG A 107 17.55 -4.21 0.10
CA ARG A 107 19.01 -4.39 0.12
C ARG A 107 19.55 -5.45 -0.83
N ASN A 108 18.66 -6.14 -1.53
CA ASN A 108 19.03 -7.24 -2.45
C ASN A 108 19.95 -8.30 -1.77
N GLY A 109 19.64 -8.65 -0.51
CA GLY A 109 20.41 -9.56 0.32
C GLY A 109 21.77 -9.03 0.81
N LYS A 110 22.15 -7.79 0.44
CA LYS A 110 23.43 -7.17 0.83
C LYS A 110 23.34 -6.51 2.21
N LYS A 111 24.49 -6.14 2.77
CA LYS A 111 24.56 -5.40 4.04
C LYS A 111 23.91 -4.00 3.93
N TYR A 112 24.04 -3.35 2.78
CA TYR A 112 23.52 -2.02 2.47
C TYR A 112 22.90 -2.01 1.07
N PRO A 113 21.96 -1.10 0.77
CA PRO A 113 21.48 -0.87 -0.59
C PRO A 113 22.60 -0.41 -1.54
N GLU A 114 22.28 -0.34 -2.82
CA GLU A 114 23.20 0.13 -3.86
C GLU A 114 23.68 1.57 -3.60
N LYS A 115 24.77 1.97 -4.27
CA LYS A 115 25.46 3.23 -3.96
C LYS A 115 24.56 4.46 -4.16
N ASP A 116 23.73 4.44 -5.15
CA ASP A 116 22.89 5.57 -5.54
C ASP A 116 21.45 5.46 -4.99
N HIS A 117 21.23 4.53 -4.06
CA HIS A 117 19.95 4.41 -3.36
C HIS A 117 19.72 5.62 -2.44
N MET A 118 18.59 6.30 -2.64
CA MET A 118 18.20 7.46 -1.82
C MET A 118 17.12 7.07 -0.81
N TYR A 119 16.03 6.44 -1.27
CA TYR A 119 15.01 5.90 -0.37
C TYR A 119 14.23 4.74 -1.00
N THR A 120 13.70 3.90 -0.13
CA THR A 120 12.64 2.94 -0.46
C THR A 120 11.48 3.11 0.52
N TYR A 121 10.29 3.37 0.01
CA TYR A 121 9.06 3.23 0.78
C TYR A 121 8.53 1.81 0.66
N ILE A 122 8.09 1.25 1.78
CA ILE A 122 7.40 -0.03 1.85
C ILE A 122 5.98 0.27 2.32
N THR A 123 4.99 0.10 1.46
CA THR A 123 3.61 0.48 1.72
C THR A 123 2.72 -0.75 1.81
N PHE A 124 2.07 -0.96 2.94
CA PHE A 124 1.05 -1.97 3.12
C PHE A 124 -0.34 -1.32 3.13
N VAL A 125 -1.20 -1.78 2.23
CA VAL A 125 -2.59 -1.34 2.11
C VAL A 125 -3.50 -2.51 2.40
N PHE A 126 -4.17 -2.46 3.55
CA PHE A 126 -5.17 -3.46 3.93
C PHE A 126 -6.57 -2.94 3.61
N PHE A 127 -7.40 -3.82 3.03
CA PHE A 127 -8.83 -3.59 2.86
C PHE A 127 -9.55 -4.50 3.85
N SER A 128 -10.18 -3.91 4.86
CA SER A 128 -10.96 -4.63 5.87
C SER A 128 -12.44 -4.59 5.51
N GLY A 129 -13.06 -5.76 5.43
CA GLY A 129 -14.50 -5.90 5.23
C GLY A 129 -15.32 -5.59 6.49
N SER A 130 -14.69 -5.64 7.66
CA SER A 130 -15.31 -5.39 8.96
C SER A 130 -14.73 -4.15 9.63
N PRO A 131 -15.51 -3.50 10.54
CA PRO A 131 -15.01 -2.36 11.32
C PRO A 131 -13.81 -2.76 12.18
N LEU A 132 -12.84 -1.83 12.29
CA LEU A 132 -11.63 -2.07 13.07
C LEU A 132 -11.85 -1.82 14.56
N GLU A 133 -11.33 -2.71 15.37
CA GLU A 133 -11.28 -2.52 16.82
C GLU A 133 -10.38 -1.34 17.22
N LYS A 134 -10.72 -0.70 18.33
CA LYS A 134 -9.99 0.49 18.83
C LYS A 134 -8.50 0.20 19.08
N GLU A 135 -8.17 -0.99 19.56
CA GLU A 135 -6.77 -1.37 19.83
C GLU A 135 -5.98 -1.56 18.52
N ILE A 136 -6.58 -2.16 17.49
CA ILE A 136 -5.98 -2.27 16.16
C ILE A 136 -5.71 -0.88 15.57
N ILE A 137 -6.69 0.02 15.64
CA ILE A 137 -6.52 1.41 15.18
C ILE A 137 -5.36 2.10 15.89
N LYS A 138 -5.23 1.90 17.20
CA LYS A 138 -4.14 2.46 18.00
C LYS A 138 -2.77 1.89 17.60
N ARG A 139 -2.70 0.58 17.36
CA ARG A 139 -1.48 -0.10 16.87
C ARG A 139 -1.07 0.42 15.50
N ILE A 140 -2.00 0.54 14.54
CA ILE A 140 -1.75 1.11 13.21
C ILE A 140 -1.15 2.51 13.33
N LYS A 141 -1.80 3.39 14.10
CA LYS A 141 -1.35 4.79 14.27
C LYS A 141 0.03 4.91 14.91
N LYS A 142 0.39 3.98 15.80
CA LYS A 142 1.68 3.93 16.50
C LYS A 142 2.76 3.18 15.73
N TYR A 143 2.37 2.39 14.71
CA TYR A 143 3.33 1.61 13.95
C TYR A 143 4.38 2.51 13.31
N HIS A 144 5.63 2.14 13.50
CA HIS A 144 6.76 2.83 12.92
C HIS A 144 7.87 1.82 12.60
N PHE A 145 8.33 1.86 11.37
CA PHE A 145 9.55 1.19 10.95
C PHE A 145 10.27 2.12 9.99
N ALA A 146 11.51 2.45 10.33
CA ALA A 146 12.42 3.16 9.45
C ALA A 146 13.84 2.66 9.69
N ARG A 147 14.62 2.59 8.64
CA ARG A 147 16.02 2.17 8.70
C ARG A 147 16.88 3.08 7.84
N ASN A 148 17.88 3.71 8.45
CA ASN A 148 18.90 4.47 7.75
C ASN A 148 20.11 3.57 7.45
N TYR A 149 20.69 3.74 6.27
CA TYR A 149 21.84 2.96 5.84
C TYR A 149 23.10 3.82 5.81
N LEU A 150 24.13 3.39 6.52
CA LEU A 150 25.41 4.12 6.63
C LEU A 150 25.21 5.62 6.97
N PHE A 151 24.52 5.91 8.07
CA PHE A 151 24.21 7.30 8.47
C PHE A 151 23.54 8.10 7.33
N SER A 152 22.68 7.46 6.56
CA SER A 152 22.00 7.97 5.36
C SER A 152 22.87 8.18 4.11
N PHE A 153 24.14 7.82 4.13
CA PHE A 153 24.99 7.84 2.91
C PHE A 153 24.51 6.84 1.83
N ARG A 154 23.74 5.84 2.24
CA ARG A 154 23.06 4.87 1.37
C ARG A 154 21.54 5.00 1.49
N GLY A 155 21.07 6.19 1.87
CA GLY A 155 19.66 6.49 2.00
C GLY A 155 18.97 5.81 3.17
N PHE A 156 17.65 5.60 3.01
CA PHE A 156 16.81 5.00 4.05
C PHE A 156 15.68 4.17 3.46
N CYS A 157 15.04 3.35 4.28
CA CYS A 157 13.70 2.84 3.99
C CYS A 157 12.73 3.21 5.12
N GLU A 158 11.46 3.35 4.78
CA GLU A 158 10.40 3.69 5.71
C GLU A 158 9.10 2.98 5.34
N VAL A 159 8.35 2.53 6.36
CA VAL A 159 7.09 1.80 6.16
C VAL A 159 5.89 2.71 6.32
N LYS A 160 5.04 2.71 5.30
CA LYS A 160 3.70 3.31 5.30
C LYS A 160 2.66 2.20 5.49
N VAL A 161 1.71 2.43 6.37
CA VAL A 161 0.56 1.53 6.57
C VAL A 161 -0.72 2.32 6.34
N ALA A 162 -1.59 1.77 5.50
CA ALA A 162 -2.94 2.28 5.27
C ALA A 162 -3.93 1.13 5.45
N VAL A 163 -4.98 1.35 6.22
CA VAL A 163 -6.07 0.41 6.38
C VAL A 163 -7.37 1.08 6.00
N VAL A 164 -7.98 0.56 4.94
CA VAL A 164 -9.27 0.96 4.41
C VAL A 164 -10.33 0.12 5.11
N ASP A 165 -11.03 0.70 6.05
CA ASP A 165 -12.25 0.15 6.64
C ASP A 165 -13.39 0.47 5.69
N VAL A 166 -13.74 -0.51 4.85
CA VAL A 166 -14.72 -0.30 3.79
C VAL A 166 -16.12 -0.16 4.38
N SER A 167 -16.43 -0.94 5.41
CA SER A 167 -17.75 -0.93 6.07
C SER A 167 -18.03 0.39 6.80
N GLY A 168 -17.01 0.96 7.43
CA GLY A 168 -17.11 2.24 8.13
C GLY A 168 -16.73 3.46 7.29
N GLU A 169 -16.36 3.28 6.02
CA GLU A 169 -15.86 4.34 5.11
C GLU A 169 -14.72 5.17 5.72
N LYS A 170 -13.83 4.50 6.43
CA LYS A 170 -12.74 5.14 7.16
C LYS A 170 -11.38 4.68 6.64
N LEU A 171 -10.43 5.59 6.74
CA LEU A 171 -9.03 5.32 6.47
C LEU A 171 -8.20 5.55 7.73
N TYR A 172 -7.47 4.54 8.12
CA TYR A 172 -6.49 4.62 9.20
C TYR A 172 -5.08 4.47 8.64
N THR A 173 -4.15 5.31 9.10
CA THR A 173 -2.76 5.27 8.65
C THR A 173 -1.83 5.44 9.83
N ASN A 174 -0.61 4.93 9.71
CA ASN A 174 0.49 5.38 10.55
C ASN A 174 0.93 6.80 10.13
N ARG A 175 1.93 7.36 10.82
CA ARG A 175 2.43 8.71 10.54
C ARG A 175 2.96 8.84 9.11
N SER A 176 3.78 7.88 8.68
CA SER A 176 4.41 7.88 7.35
C SER A 176 3.39 7.69 6.21
N GLY A 177 2.31 6.95 6.46
CA GLY A 177 1.19 6.77 5.53
C GLY A 177 0.24 7.96 5.42
N ALA A 178 0.47 9.06 6.16
CA ALA A 178 -0.43 10.21 6.14
C ALA A 178 -0.56 10.86 4.74
N SER A 179 0.46 10.76 3.91
CA SER A 179 0.47 11.24 2.51
C SER A 179 -0.61 10.56 1.64
N LEU A 180 -0.97 9.32 1.95
CA LEU A 180 -1.98 8.56 1.21
C LEU A 180 -3.42 9.06 1.45
N LYS A 181 -3.66 9.78 2.55
CA LYS A 181 -5.01 10.18 2.98
C LYS A 181 -5.79 10.97 1.94
N LYS A 182 -5.12 11.83 1.17
CA LYS A 182 -5.79 12.68 0.19
C LYS A 182 -6.45 11.85 -0.93
N LEU A 183 -5.69 10.91 -1.51
CA LEU A 183 -6.18 10.03 -2.57
C LEU A 183 -7.30 9.12 -2.07
N TYR A 184 -7.07 8.40 -0.98
CA TYR A 184 -7.99 7.40 -0.46
C TYR A 184 -9.33 8.02 -0.01
N LYS A 185 -9.29 9.19 0.67
CA LYS A 185 -10.51 9.90 1.04
C LYS A 185 -11.28 10.46 -0.17
N LYS A 186 -10.56 10.86 -1.23
CA LYS A 186 -11.20 11.27 -2.49
C LYS A 186 -11.99 10.10 -3.07
N LEU A 187 -11.39 8.92 -3.12
CA LEU A 187 -12.02 7.70 -3.63
C LEU A 187 -13.30 7.31 -2.88
N PHE A 188 -13.31 7.37 -1.55
CA PHE A 188 -14.56 7.14 -0.80
C PHE A 188 -15.69 8.08 -1.24
N ARG A 189 -15.40 9.38 -1.42
CA ARG A 189 -16.41 10.35 -1.86
C ARG A 189 -16.92 10.07 -3.27
N GLU A 190 -16.02 9.67 -4.18
CA GLU A 190 -16.38 9.35 -5.56
C GLU A 190 -17.20 8.08 -5.64
N THR A 191 -16.83 7.06 -4.89
CA THR A 191 -17.54 5.78 -4.84
C THR A 191 -18.95 5.96 -4.30
N ASN A 192 -19.13 6.67 -3.19
CA ASN A 192 -20.44 6.96 -2.63
C ASN A 192 -21.32 7.81 -3.55
N ARG A 193 -20.71 8.72 -4.31
CA ARG A 193 -21.43 9.53 -5.28
C ARG A 193 -21.93 8.69 -6.46
N SER A 194 -21.18 7.71 -6.90
CA SER A 194 -21.59 6.80 -7.98
C SER A 194 -22.74 5.91 -7.55
N LEU A 195 -22.65 5.27 -6.39
CA LEU A 195 -23.72 4.42 -5.84
C LEU A 195 -25.03 5.17 -5.68
N ARG A 196 -25.00 6.39 -5.12
CA ARG A 196 -26.20 7.24 -5.00
C ARG A 196 -26.81 7.65 -6.35
N LYS A 197 -26.03 7.71 -7.42
CA LYS A 197 -26.55 7.99 -8.77
C LYS A 197 -27.21 6.76 -9.37
N GLU A 198 -26.65 5.58 -9.16
CA GLU A 198 -27.21 4.30 -9.63
C GLU A 198 -28.54 4.01 -8.93
N GLU A 199 -28.63 4.23 -7.61
CA GLU A 199 -29.89 4.11 -6.87
C GLU A 199 -31.00 5.08 -7.36
N ARG A 200 -30.64 6.28 -7.76
CA ARG A 200 -31.59 7.29 -8.28
C ARG A 200 -31.94 7.08 -9.76
N GLY A 201 -31.05 6.47 -10.54
CA GLY A 201 -31.27 6.18 -11.96
C GLY A 201 -32.00 4.86 -12.21
N GLY A 202 -32.04 3.95 -11.22
CA GLY A 202 -32.72 2.67 -11.31
C GLY A 202 -34.24 2.71 -11.06
N VAL A 203 -34.82 3.88 -10.83
CA VAL A 203 -36.27 4.10 -10.73
C VAL A 203 -36.73 4.83 -11.96
N SER A 204 -36.73 4.14 -13.09
CA SER A 204 -37.50 4.54 -14.27
C SER A 204 -38.34 3.33 -14.68
N PHE A 205 -39.63 3.46 -14.43
CA PHE A 205 -40.68 2.54 -14.87
C PHE A 205 -40.83 2.57 -16.39
#